data_d75205f887f0b73b88365b27762533db
#
_entry.id   d75205f887f0b73b88365b27762533db
#
_cell.length_a   1.000
_cell.length_b   1.000
_cell.length_c   1.000
_cell.angle_alpha   90.00
_cell.angle_beta   90.00
_cell.angle_gamma   90.00
#
_symmetry.space_group_name_H-M   'P 1'
#
loop_
_entity.id
_entity.type
_entity.pdbx_description
1 polymer ?
#
loop_
_entity_poly.entity_id
_entity_poly.type
_entity_poly.pdbx_seq_one_letter_code
_entity_poly.pdbx_strand_id
1 'polypeptide(L)'
;IAMVLIWNQLAHGDTQYAAALVAFNSVFQIVFFSAYAWLFLGYLPSVLGLNTHMMTIEFKVVWQSVLLYLGVPFALGWLTRSVLLRWRGDAWYQQVFLPKISPLALWALLFTIVMMFALKGTDVVRLPVDVLRIAIPLCLYFGLMFASSYWLSKRLGNDDAKTTALAFTAAGNNFELALAVAIATFGLTSPVAFT
;
A
#
# COMPACT_ATOMS: atom_id res chain seq x y z
N ILE A 1 0.44 -3.06 0.45
CA ILE A 1 -0.67 -3.76 1.15
C ILE A 1 -0.65 -5.28 0.86
N ALA A 2 -0.18 -5.75 -0.30
CA ALA A 2 -0.08 -7.19 -0.59
C ALA A 2 0.71 -7.97 0.47
N MET A 3 1.77 -7.38 1.00
CA MET A 3 2.60 -7.97 2.08
C MET A 3 1.83 -8.18 3.38
N VAL A 4 0.84 -7.35 3.69
CA VAL A 4 0.06 -7.45 4.93
C VAL A 4 -0.63 -8.80 5.04
N LEU A 5 -1.21 -9.32 3.95
CA LEU A 5 -1.86 -10.63 3.94
C LEU A 5 -0.88 -11.77 4.23
N ILE A 6 0.35 -11.67 3.70
CA ILE A 6 1.40 -12.67 3.93
C ILE A 6 1.85 -12.64 5.39
N TRP A 7 2.17 -11.45 5.91
CA TRP A 7 2.59 -11.31 7.33
C TRP A 7 1.48 -11.73 8.28
N ASN A 8 0.23 -11.39 7.96
CA ASN A 8 -0.94 -11.82 8.75
C ASN A 8 -1.06 -13.34 8.81
N GLN A 9 -0.88 -14.04 7.67
CA GLN A 9 -0.89 -15.50 7.64
C GLN A 9 0.24 -16.12 8.46
N LEU A 10 1.45 -15.60 8.33
CA LEU A 10 2.62 -16.08 9.09
C LEU A 10 2.45 -15.87 10.60
N ALA A 11 1.75 -14.83 11.01
CA ALA A 11 1.44 -14.51 12.40
C ALA A 11 0.12 -15.14 12.90
N HIS A 12 -0.48 -16.07 12.16
CA HIS A 12 -1.74 -16.72 12.47
C HIS A 12 -2.92 -15.76 12.71
N GLY A 13 -2.92 -14.61 12.03
CA GLY A 13 -4.03 -13.65 12.08
C GLY A 13 -5.22 -14.09 11.25
N ASP A 14 -6.39 -13.49 11.52
CA ASP A 14 -7.61 -13.75 10.76
C ASP A 14 -7.48 -13.26 9.30
N THR A 15 -7.39 -14.22 8.37
CA THR A 15 -7.17 -13.93 6.95
C THR A 15 -8.38 -13.26 6.29
N GLN A 16 -9.60 -13.62 6.70
CA GLN A 16 -10.82 -13.03 6.13
C GLN A 16 -10.98 -11.58 6.61
N TYR A 17 -10.72 -11.34 7.87
CA TYR A 17 -10.75 -10.00 8.45
C TYR A 17 -9.66 -9.11 7.84
N ALA A 18 -8.43 -9.61 7.70
CA ALA A 18 -7.34 -8.90 7.02
C ALA A 18 -7.69 -8.55 5.58
N ALA A 19 -8.27 -9.49 4.82
CA ALA A 19 -8.70 -9.24 3.44
C ALA A 19 -9.78 -8.15 3.35
N ALA A 20 -10.75 -8.16 4.28
CA ALA A 20 -11.78 -7.13 4.37
C ALA A 20 -11.18 -5.74 4.69
N LEU A 21 -10.24 -5.67 5.64
CA LEU A 21 -9.54 -4.42 5.97
C LEU A 21 -8.72 -3.89 4.79
N VAL A 22 -8.01 -4.77 4.06
CA VAL A 22 -7.25 -4.38 2.86
C VAL A 22 -8.18 -3.86 1.77
N ALA A 23 -9.33 -4.51 1.54
CA ALA A 23 -10.32 -4.06 0.58
C ALA A 23 -10.89 -2.68 0.95
N PHE A 24 -11.27 -2.50 2.22
CA PHE A 24 -11.75 -1.22 2.74
C PHE A 24 -10.71 -0.11 2.59
N ASN A 25 -9.46 -0.38 2.97
CA ASN A 25 -8.35 0.56 2.82
C ASN A 25 -8.09 0.91 1.34
N SER A 26 -8.24 -0.03 0.41
CA SER A 26 -8.11 0.23 -1.02
C SER A 26 -9.19 1.19 -1.53
N VAL A 27 -10.44 0.99 -1.11
CA VAL A 27 -11.55 1.93 -1.43
C VAL A 27 -11.28 3.31 -0.84
N PHE A 28 -10.86 3.37 0.43
CA PHE A 28 -10.49 4.63 1.08
C PHE A 28 -9.36 5.35 0.32
N GLN A 29 -8.32 4.64 -0.10
CA GLN A 29 -7.23 5.21 -0.88
C GLN A 29 -7.68 5.74 -2.24
N ILE A 30 -8.54 5.03 -2.96
CA ILE A 30 -9.09 5.52 -4.24
C ILE A 30 -9.76 6.89 -4.05
N VAL A 31 -10.50 7.07 -2.96
CA VAL A 31 -11.26 8.30 -2.69
C VAL A 31 -10.37 9.43 -2.16
N PHE A 32 -9.51 9.12 -1.19
CA PHE A 32 -8.84 10.16 -0.38
C PHE A 32 -7.38 10.39 -0.72
N PHE A 33 -6.67 9.47 -1.40
CA PHE A 33 -5.24 9.61 -1.65
C PHE A 33 -4.90 10.91 -2.37
N SER A 34 -5.62 11.25 -3.42
CA SER A 34 -5.38 12.46 -4.20
C SER A 34 -5.66 13.74 -3.40
N ALA A 35 -6.68 13.72 -2.54
CA ALA A 35 -6.99 14.84 -1.67
C ALA A 35 -5.90 15.06 -0.63
N TYR A 36 -5.41 13.97 -0.01
CA TYR A 36 -4.29 14.06 0.96
C TYR A 36 -2.98 14.44 0.29
N ALA A 37 -2.67 13.90 -0.88
CA ALA A 37 -1.48 14.30 -1.63
C ALA A 37 -1.51 15.81 -1.96
N TRP A 38 -2.63 16.33 -2.42
CA TRP A 38 -2.80 17.76 -2.66
C TRP A 38 -2.67 18.58 -1.37
N LEU A 39 -3.30 18.14 -0.28
CA LEU A 39 -3.26 18.84 1.00
C LEU A 39 -1.85 18.89 1.59
N PHE A 40 -1.15 17.75 1.67
CA PHE A 40 0.14 17.66 2.35
C PHE A 40 1.33 18.08 1.50
N LEU A 41 1.27 17.92 0.18
CA LEU A 41 2.37 18.27 -0.72
C LEU A 41 2.16 19.62 -1.41
N GLY A 42 0.92 20.08 -1.53
CA GLY A 42 0.59 21.36 -2.17
C GLY A 42 0.20 22.45 -1.18
N TYR A 43 -0.92 22.27 -0.49
CA TYR A 43 -1.52 23.34 0.32
C TYR A 43 -0.78 23.60 1.62
N LEU A 44 -0.53 22.58 2.42
CA LEU A 44 0.06 22.74 3.76
C LEU A 44 1.46 23.37 3.75
N PRO A 45 2.39 22.97 2.87
CA PRO A 45 3.70 23.61 2.77
C PRO A 45 3.60 25.09 2.40
N SER A 46 2.67 25.48 1.52
CA SER A 46 2.49 26.89 1.14
C SER A 46 2.00 27.74 2.30
N VAL A 47 1.10 27.20 3.15
CA VAL A 47 0.59 27.90 4.35
C VAL A 47 1.68 28.02 5.43
N LEU A 48 2.53 27.01 5.57
CA LEU A 48 3.62 27.01 6.56
C LEU A 48 4.87 27.81 6.11
N GLY A 49 4.83 28.42 4.92
CA GLY A 49 5.97 29.19 4.39
C GLY A 49 7.21 28.34 4.11
N LEU A 50 7.03 27.03 3.98
CA LEU A 50 8.10 26.11 3.59
C LEU A 50 8.41 26.35 2.12
N ASN A 51 9.67 26.70 1.79
CA ASN A 51 10.15 26.82 0.43
C ASN A 51 10.13 25.46 -0.26
N THR A 52 8.95 25.00 -0.63
CA THR A 52 8.84 23.93 -1.60
C THR A 52 9.16 24.54 -2.96
N HIS A 53 10.24 24.09 -3.60
CA HIS A 53 10.34 24.25 -5.05
C HIS A 53 8.98 23.76 -5.59
N MET A 54 8.22 24.70 -6.15
CA MET A 54 6.82 24.49 -6.53
C MET A 54 6.72 23.32 -7.51
N MET A 55 6.61 22.11 -6.98
CA MET A 55 6.06 21.00 -7.73
C MET A 55 4.57 21.25 -7.73
N THR A 56 4.09 21.86 -8.81
CA THR A 56 2.65 21.99 -9.05
C THR A 56 2.07 20.61 -9.25
N ILE A 57 1.68 19.99 -8.13
CA ILE A 57 1.02 18.68 -8.17
C ILE A 57 -0.39 18.94 -8.69
N GLU A 58 -0.62 18.60 -9.95
CA GLU A 58 -1.95 18.64 -10.52
C GLU A 58 -2.80 17.52 -9.90
N PHE A 59 -3.78 17.88 -9.11
CA PHE A 59 -4.74 16.94 -8.52
C PHE A 59 -5.29 15.94 -9.55
N LYS A 60 -5.55 16.41 -10.78
CA LYS A 60 -6.04 15.59 -11.88
C LYS A 60 -5.09 14.45 -12.24
N VAL A 61 -3.78 14.71 -12.31
CA VAL A 61 -2.77 13.68 -12.64
C VAL A 61 -2.69 12.64 -11.55
N VAL A 62 -2.67 13.05 -10.27
CA VAL A 62 -2.67 12.13 -9.14
C VAL A 62 -3.94 11.28 -9.13
N TRP A 63 -5.10 11.89 -9.30
CA TRP A 63 -6.38 11.19 -9.34
C TRP A 63 -6.46 10.15 -10.47
N GLN A 64 -6.04 10.53 -11.68
CA GLN A 64 -5.99 9.59 -12.81
C GLN A 64 -5.04 8.43 -12.56
N SER A 65 -3.88 8.68 -11.96
CA SER A 65 -2.91 7.64 -11.60
C SER A 65 -3.48 6.68 -10.57
N VAL A 66 -4.13 7.19 -9.52
CA VAL A 66 -4.79 6.36 -8.49
C VAL A 66 -5.89 5.50 -9.10
N LEU A 67 -6.73 6.08 -9.97
CA LEU A 67 -7.77 5.31 -10.65
C LEU A 67 -7.18 4.23 -11.54
N LEU A 68 -6.11 4.53 -12.27
CA LEU A 68 -5.47 3.57 -13.17
C LEU A 68 -4.76 2.45 -12.40
N TYR A 69 -3.92 2.79 -11.43
CA TYR A 69 -3.05 1.82 -10.76
C TYR A 69 -3.71 1.08 -9.58
N LEU A 70 -4.76 1.64 -9.00
CA LEU A 70 -5.51 1.00 -7.92
C LEU A 70 -6.95 0.70 -8.31
N GLY A 71 -7.67 1.65 -8.88
CA GLY A 71 -9.08 1.52 -9.21
C GLY A 71 -9.34 0.42 -10.23
N VAL A 72 -8.60 0.41 -11.35
CA VAL A 72 -8.76 -0.60 -12.43
C VAL A 72 -8.45 -2.02 -11.91
N PRO A 73 -7.30 -2.30 -11.27
CA PRO A 73 -7.03 -3.62 -10.70
C PRO A 73 -8.07 -4.06 -9.67
N PHE A 74 -8.52 -3.15 -8.82
CA PHE A 74 -9.56 -3.43 -7.83
C PHE A 74 -10.89 -3.83 -8.49
N ALA A 75 -11.34 -3.07 -9.48
CA ALA A 75 -12.55 -3.34 -10.23
C ALA A 75 -12.46 -4.67 -11.00
N LEU A 76 -11.33 -4.95 -11.64
CA LEU A 76 -11.09 -6.22 -12.34
C LEU A 76 -11.06 -7.41 -11.35
N GLY A 77 -10.44 -7.26 -10.19
CA GLY A 77 -10.44 -8.28 -9.14
C GLY A 77 -11.84 -8.58 -8.63
N TRP A 78 -12.62 -7.53 -8.35
CA TRP A 78 -14.01 -7.67 -7.92
C TRP A 78 -14.89 -8.32 -9.00
N LEU A 79 -14.73 -7.89 -10.25
CA LEU A 79 -15.46 -8.46 -11.40
C LEU A 79 -15.11 -9.93 -11.60
N THR A 80 -13.81 -10.27 -11.60
CA THR A 80 -13.33 -11.65 -11.73
C THR A 80 -13.91 -12.54 -10.64
N ARG A 81 -13.86 -12.09 -9.37
CA ARG A 81 -14.47 -12.82 -8.26
C ARG A 81 -15.97 -13.03 -8.49
N SER A 82 -16.69 -11.96 -8.83
CA SER A 82 -18.16 -12.02 -9.01
C SER A 82 -18.57 -12.95 -10.15
N VAL A 83 -17.84 -12.93 -11.26
CA VAL A 83 -18.09 -13.81 -12.42
C VAL A 83 -17.78 -15.26 -12.08
N LEU A 84 -16.59 -15.51 -11.48
CA LEU A 84 -16.18 -16.89 -11.16
C LEU A 84 -17.07 -17.55 -10.10
N LEU A 85 -17.50 -16.78 -9.09
CA LEU A 85 -18.45 -17.28 -8.08
C LEU A 85 -19.78 -17.68 -8.72
N ARG A 86 -20.28 -16.91 -9.71
CA ARG A 86 -21.54 -17.25 -10.40
C ARG A 86 -21.41 -18.45 -11.33
N TRP A 87 -20.25 -18.62 -11.99
CA TRP A 87 -20.07 -19.67 -13.00
C TRP A 87 -19.60 -21.00 -12.43
N ARG A 88 -18.71 -20.97 -11.42
CA ARG A 88 -18.04 -22.17 -10.89
C ARG A 88 -18.36 -22.44 -9.41
N GLY A 89 -18.97 -21.48 -8.73
CA GLY A 89 -19.31 -21.58 -7.31
C GLY A 89 -18.14 -21.28 -6.37
N ASP A 90 -18.47 -21.15 -5.09
CA ASP A 90 -17.52 -20.74 -4.06
C ASP A 90 -16.45 -21.79 -3.77
N ALA A 91 -16.83 -23.07 -3.72
CA ALA A 91 -15.89 -24.15 -3.44
C ALA A 91 -14.76 -24.21 -4.48
N TRP A 92 -15.07 -24.10 -5.77
CA TRP A 92 -14.07 -24.07 -6.83
C TRP A 92 -13.19 -22.81 -6.74
N TYR A 93 -13.80 -21.66 -6.44
CA TYR A 93 -13.06 -20.39 -6.30
C TYR A 93 -12.03 -20.47 -5.17
N GLN A 94 -12.43 -20.98 -3.99
CA GLN A 94 -11.58 -21.07 -2.81
C GLN A 94 -10.52 -22.18 -2.91
N GLN A 95 -10.87 -23.34 -3.46
CA GLN A 95 -10.01 -24.53 -3.44
C GLN A 95 -9.14 -24.68 -4.69
N VAL A 96 -9.55 -24.10 -5.81
CA VAL A 96 -8.84 -24.28 -7.09
C VAL A 96 -8.26 -22.97 -7.61
N PHE A 97 -9.07 -21.92 -7.69
CA PHE A 97 -8.65 -20.66 -8.30
C PHE A 97 -7.68 -19.88 -7.42
N LEU A 98 -8.05 -19.61 -6.17
CA LEU A 98 -7.21 -18.81 -5.25
C LEU A 98 -5.83 -19.44 -5.02
N PRO A 99 -5.68 -20.75 -4.74
CA PRO A 99 -4.36 -21.35 -4.56
C PRO A 99 -3.45 -21.26 -5.77
N LYS A 100 -4.02 -21.23 -6.99
CA LYS A 100 -3.24 -21.09 -8.24
C LYS A 100 -2.81 -19.63 -8.52
N ILE A 101 -3.64 -18.67 -8.14
CA ILE A 101 -3.38 -17.24 -8.42
C ILE A 101 -2.56 -16.58 -7.30
N SER A 102 -2.75 -16.98 -6.05
CA SER A 102 -2.01 -16.39 -4.91
C SER A 102 -0.49 -16.38 -5.08
N PRO A 103 0.17 -17.46 -5.59
CA PRO A 103 1.62 -17.43 -5.82
C PRO A 103 2.05 -16.38 -6.85
N LEU A 104 1.20 -16.05 -7.84
CA LEU A 104 1.52 -15.03 -8.84
C LEU A 104 1.64 -13.63 -8.22
N ALA A 105 0.82 -13.32 -7.21
CA ALA A 105 0.92 -12.06 -6.48
C ALA A 105 2.27 -11.95 -5.75
N LEU A 106 2.74 -13.04 -5.12
CA LEU A 106 4.05 -13.10 -4.48
C LEU A 106 5.19 -12.92 -5.51
N TRP A 107 5.13 -13.63 -6.64
CA TRP A 107 6.13 -13.49 -7.71
C TRP A 107 6.16 -12.09 -8.30
N ALA A 108 5.00 -11.48 -8.54
CA ALA A 108 4.90 -10.10 -9.03
C ALA A 108 5.51 -9.11 -8.03
N LEU A 109 5.26 -9.30 -6.73
CA LEU A 109 5.85 -8.49 -5.67
C LEU A 109 7.37 -8.63 -5.62
N LEU A 110 7.91 -9.86 -5.63
CA LEU A 110 9.35 -10.11 -5.65
C LEU A 110 9.99 -9.51 -6.89
N PHE A 111 9.37 -9.64 -8.05
CA PHE A 111 9.81 -9.02 -9.28
C PHE A 111 9.88 -7.49 -9.16
N THR A 112 8.85 -6.86 -8.60
CA THR A 112 8.83 -5.41 -8.36
C THR A 112 9.99 -4.97 -7.45
N ILE A 113 10.25 -5.69 -6.37
CA ILE A 113 11.36 -5.42 -5.45
C ILE A 113 12.70 -5.52 -6.19
N VAL A 114 12.92 -6.61 -6.94
CA VAL A 114 14.16 -6.81 -7.72
C VAL A 114 14.35 -5.69 -8.73
N MET A 115 13.32 -5.33 -9.48
CA MET A 115 13.37 -4.24 -10.46
C MET A 115 13.69 -2.89 -9.81
N MET A 116 13.10 -2.62 -8.65
CA MET A 116 13.35 -1.38 -7.89
C MET A 116 14.81 -1.27 -7.46
N PHE A 117 15.38 -2.35 -6.91
CA PHE A 117 16.80 -2.37 -6.54
C PHE A 117 17.72 -2.36 -7.76
N ALA A 118 17.35 -2.99 -8.87
CA ALA A 118 18.10 -2.92 -10.11
C ALA A 118 18.17 -1.48 -10.66
N LEU A 119 17.10 -0.72 -10.55
CA LEU A 119 17.03 0.66 -11.05
C LEU A 119 17.71 1.67 -10.12
N LYS A 120 17.60 1.49 -8.79
CA LYS A 120 17.97 2.48 -7.79
C LYS A 120 18.92 2.01 -6.68
N GLY A 121 19.35 0.74 -6.73
CA GLY A 121 20.24 0.19 -5.69
C GLY A 121 21.56 0.94 -5.57
N THR A 122 22.09 1.49 -6.64
CA THR A 122 23.30 2.34 -6.60
C THR A 122 23.10 3.64 -5.85
N ASP A 123 21.93 4.25 -5.94
CA ASP A 123 21.60 5.49 -5.20
C ASP A 123 21.48 5.20 -3.70
N VAL A 124 20.86 4.07 -3.33
CA VAL A 124 20.76 3.62 -1.93
C VAL A 124 22.14 3.43 -1.29
N VAL A 125 23.10 2.84 -2.03
CA VAL A 125 24.46 2.63 -1.52
C VAL A 125 25.27 3.93 -1.45
N ARG A 126 25.03 4.86 -2.36
CA ARG A 126 25.77 6.15 -2.43
C ARG A 126 25.27 7.18 -1.42
N LEU A 127 24.02 7.07 -0.98
CA LEU A 127 23.37 8.06 -0.09
C LEU A 127 22.89 7.43 1.23
N PRO A 128 23.79 6.77 2.00
CA PRO A 128 23.38 6.01 3.19
C PRO A 128 22.75 6.89 4.27
N VAL A 129 23.17 8.15 4.38
CA VAL A 129 22.64 9.10 5.38
C VAL A 129 21.20 9.48 5.03
N ASP A 130 20.91 9.72 3.76
CA ASP A 130 19.55 10.06 3.31
C ASP A 130 18.61 8.87 3.46
N VAL A 131 19.09 7.66 3.16
CA VAL A 131 18.35 6.41 3.45
C VAL A 131 18.01 6.30 4.92
N LEU A 132 18.96 6.55 5.84
CA LEU A 132 18.71 6.49 7.28
C LEU A 132 17.73 7.57 7.75
N ARG A 133 17.80 8.79 7.19
CA ARG A 133 16.86 9.87 7.50
C ARG A 133 15.40 9.49 7.20
N ILE A 134 15.17 8.68 6.17
CA ILE A 134 13.85 8.19 5.80
C ILE A 134 13.49 6.93 6.57
N ALA A 135 14.44 6.01 6.72
CA ALA A 135 14.21 4.72 7.37
C ALA A 135 13.84 4.85 8.84
N ILE A 136 14.51 5.74 9.60
CA ILE A 136 14.26 5.91 11.04
C ILE A 136 12.81 6.36 11.32
N PRO A 137 12.29 7.44 10.72
CA PRO A 137 10.89 7.82 10.89
C PRO A 137 9.90 6.74 10.47
N LEU A 138 10.19 6.00 9.38
CA LEU A 138 9.33 4.90 8.94
C LEU A 138 9.32 3.74 9.93
N CYS A 139 10.47 3.34 10.46
CA CYS A 139 10.54 2.31 11.50
C CYS A 139 9.78 2.71 12.76
N LEU A 140 9.90 3.95 13.19
CA LEU A 140 9.15 4.49 14.32
C LEU A 140 7.64 4.49 14.02
N TYR A 141 7.24 4.94 12.84
CA TYR A 141 5.85 4.90 12.40
C TYR A 141 5.28 3.48 12.44
N PHE A 142 5.95 2.51 11.83
CA PHE A 142 5.48 1.12 11.81
C PHE A 142 5.39 0.53 13.22
N GLY A 143 6.39 0.77 14.06
CA GLY A 143 6.40 0.30 15.45
C GLY A 143 5.26 0.91 16.28
N LEU A 144 5.08 2.23 16.19
CA LEU A 144 4.03 2.93 16.92
C LEU A 144 2.63 2.55 16.43
N MET A 145 2.43 2.47 15.11
CA MET A 145 1.13 2.10 14.54
C MET A 145 0.77 0.65 14.87
N PHE A 146 1.72 -0.27 14.81
CA PHE A 146 1.50 -1.65 15.22
C PHE A 146 1.14 -1.75 16.71
N ALA A 147 1.97 -1.19 17.57
CA ALA A 147 1.80 -1.27 19.02
C ALA A 147 0.49 -0.61 19.48
N SER A 148 0.20 0.59 18.98
CA SER A 148 -1.02 1.33 19.36
C SER A 148 -2.28 0.62 18.86
N SER A 149 -2.28 0.13 17.62
CA SER A 149 -3.42 -0.60 17.04
C SER A 149 -3.63 -1.95 17.73
N TYR A 150 -2.55 -2.67 18.05
CA TYR A 150 -2.61 -3.92 18.80
C TYR A 150 -3.21 -3.70 20.19
N TRP A 151 -2.68 -2.73 20.93
CA TRP A 151 -3.15 -2.39 22.27
C TRP A 151 -4.62 -1.93 22.28
N LEU A 152 -5.00 -1.06 21.33
CA LEU A 152 -6.37 -0.58 21.22
C LEU A 152 -7.34 -1.71 20.88
N SER A 153 -6.97 -2.58 19.93
CA SER A 153 -7.78 -3.73 19.53
C SER A 153 -8.02 -4.68 20.70
N LYS A 154 -6.98 -4.95 21.49
CA LYS A 154 -7.10 -5.76 22.72
C LYS A 154 -8.02 -5.11 23.75
N ARG A 155 -7.93 -3.80 23.95
CA ARG A 155 -8.82 -3.08 24.86
C ARG A 155 -10.28 -3.09 24.42
N LEU A 156 -10.53 -3.16 23.12
CA LEU A 156 -11.88 -3.27 22.56
C LEU A 156 -12.45 -4.70 22.62
N GLY A 157 -11.69 -5.66 23.16
CA GLY A 157 -12.15 -7.03 23.38
C GLY A 157 -12.03 -7.94 22.15
N ASN A 158 -11.26 -7.54 21.14
CA ASN A 158 -11.00 -8.41 19.99
C ASN A 158 -10.10 -9.59 20.38
N ASP A 159 -10.32 -10.73 19.72
CA ASP A 159 -9.46 -11.91 19.82
C ASP A 159 -8.06 -11.66 19.22
N ASP A 160 -7.11 -12.59 19.47
CA ASP A 160 -5.73 -12.45 19.02
C ASP A 160 -5.61 -12.42 17.50
N ALA A 161 -6.40 -13.24 16.80
CA ALA A 161 -6.33 -13.35 15.35
C ALA A 161 -6.79 -12.05 14.65
N LYS A 162 -7.89 -11.44 15.11
CA LYS A 162 -8.37 -10.16 14.59
C LYS A 162 -7.46 -9.01 14.99
N THR A 163 -6.95 -9.03 16.23
CA THR A 163 -6.00 -8.02 16.71
C THR A 163 -4.73 -8.01 15.87
N THR A 164 -4.20 -9.19 15.55
CA THR A 164 -3.04 -9.35 14.67
C THR A 164 -3.33 -8.80 13.27
N ALA A 165 -4.47 -9.15 12.68
CA ALA A 165 -4.87 -8.66 11.36
C ALA A 165 -5.01 -7.13 11.33
N LEU A 166 -5.61 -6.54 12.36
CA LEU A 166 -5.77 -5.09 12.46
C LEU A 166 -4.41 -4.38 12.63
N ALA A 167 -3.54 -4.90 13.51
CA ALA A 167 -2.24 -4.30 13.78
C ALA A 167 -1.32 -4.30 12.54
N PHE A 168 -1.25 -5.42 11.79
CA PHE A 168 -0.51 -5.48 10.53
C PHE A 168 -1.11 -4.57 9.45
N THR A 169 -2.43 -4.46 9.38
CA THR A 169 -3.08 -3.57 8.41
C THR A 169 -2.83 -2.10 8.73
N ALA A 170 -2.91 -1.72 9.99
CA ALA A 170 -2.67 -0.34 10.45
C ALA A 170 -1.19 0.07 10.29
N ALA A 171 -0.25 -0.84 10.54
CA ALA A 171 1.17 -0.61 10.32
C ALA A 171 1.59 -0.75 8.85
N GLY A 172 0.73 -1.31 7.98
CA GLY A 172 1.04 -1.46 6.56
C GLY A 172 1.07 -0.13 5.82
N ASN A 173 1.82 -0.07 4.73
CA ASN A 173 1.77 1.02 3.76
C ASN A 173 1.45 0.50 2.35
N ASN A 174 1.09 1.40 1.45
CA ASN A 174 0.92 1.09 0.04
C ASN A 174 2.03 1.78 -0.77
N PHE A 175 3.25 1.33 -0.51
CA PHE A 175 4.44 1.87 -1.16
C PHE A 175 4.37 1.73 -2.68
N GLU A 176 3.86 0.61 -3.19
CA GLU A 176 3.75 0.34 -4.62
C GLU A 176 2.84 1.36 -5.32
N LEU A 177 1.72 1.73 -4.69
CA LEU A 177 0.85 2.77 -5.21
C LEU A 177 1.54 4.14 -5.16
N ALA A 178 2.15 4.49 -4.03
CA ALA A 178 2.84 5.76 -3.87
C ALA A 178 3.94 5.93 -4.93
N LEU A 179 4.72 4.88 -5.16
CA LEU A 179 5.76 4.86 -6.19
C LEU A 179 5.17 5.02 -7.60
N ALA A 180 4.10 4.27 -7.92
CA ALA A 180 3.46 4.36 -9.24
C ALA A 180 2.90 5.76 -9.50
N VAL A 181 2.27 6.38 -8.51
CA VAL A 181 1.75 7.75 -8.60
C VAL A 181 2.89 8.76 -8.72
N ALA A 182 3.95 8.60 -7.93
CA ALA A 182 5.13 9.48 -7.99
C ALA A 182 5.81 9.43 -9.36
N ILE A 183 6.01 8.24 -9.92
CA ILE A 183 6.56 8.06 -11.27
C ILE A 183 5.64 8.69 -12.34
N ALA A 184 4.35 8.50 -12.24
CA ALA A 184 3.38 9.07 -13.18
C ALA A 184 3.32 10.61 -13.12
N THR A 185 3.54 11.17 -11.93
CA THR A 185 3.46 12.62 -11.68
C THR A 185 4.77 13.34 -11.98
N PHE A 186 5.89 12.76 -11.56
CA PHE A 186 7.21 13.40 -11.59
C PHE A 186 8.17 12.80 -12.63
N GLY A 187 7.82 11.67 -13.22
CA GLY A 187 8.67 10.94 -14.16
C GLY A 187 9.67 9.99 -13.49
N LEU A 188 10.14 9.01 -14.26
CA LEU A 188 11.07 7.95 -13.82
C LEU A 188 12.45 8.47 -13.38
N THR A 189 12.87 9.62 -13.88
CA THR A 189 14.19 10.21 -13.59
C THR A 189 14.17 11.20 -12.43
N SER A 190 12.99 11.52 -11.92
CA SER A 190 12.85 12.48 -10.82
C SER A 190 13.39 11.91 -9.51
N PRO A 191 14.23 12.64 -8.78
CA PRO A 191 14.64 12.24 -7.42
C PRO A 191 13.46 12.03 -6.49
N VAL A 192 12.38 12.81 -6.65
CA VAL A 192 11.17 12.74 -5.82
C VAL A 192 10.39 11.44 -5.98
N ALA A 193 10.50 10.78 -7.14
CA ALA A 193 9.81 9.50 -7.35
C ALA A 193 10.43 8.35 -6.53
N PHE A 194 11.63 8.54 -5.96
CA PHE A 194 12.39 7.46 -5.32
C PHE A 194 12.97 7.84 -3.94
N THR A 195 12.69 9.03 -3.46
CA THR A 195 12.96 9.47 -2.09
C THR A 195 11.69 9.46 -1.24
#